data_359c51d0819b9db0173058659b322bba
#
_entry.id   359c51d0819b9db0173058659b322bba
#
_cell.length_a   1.000
_cell.length_b   1.000
_cell.length_c   1.000
_cell.angle_alpha   90.00
_cell.angle_beta   90.00
_cell.angle_gamma   90.00
#
_symmetry.space_group_name_H-M   'P 1'
#
loop_
_entity.id
_entity.type
_entity.pdbx_description
1 polymer ?
#
loop_
_entity_poly.entity_id
_entity_poly.type
_entity_poly.pdbx_seq_one_letter_code
_entity_poly.pdbx_strand_id
1 'polypeptide(L)'
;YSGYIDISPSSHMFFWFFEARNNPETAPLTLWLTGGPGCSSLNGLFVELGPCKTQNNGTSTVTNVDSWNDVSNIIFLDEPIGVGFSYSDDGYNVTSSEQAAGDMYTFLHLFFKKFPQYSNLNFHIFGESYGGRFVTSLAKYIIEMNETGKKKINLESIGIGNSLINSLIQWKSLETFAANNSSIKCNQREVVADCQNAQTVCDGTTTSYAAYFFNAGLSIYDVRKPLDTVNDVLSPDYVNYITKPDVLQAIGASDKQKYLVCSVKALMNLAYEEPLDFSYTLEFLLQNGVKTLIYHGDADWICNWKGGLDMALNLDWEYKSEFSSAPMKEWYVDGTSAGQIKCADILTFVTIYNAGHESPSDQPKSALNMFTKWISNQNI
;
A
#
# COMPACT_ATOMS: atom_id res chain seq x y z
N TYR A 1 19.83 7.75 0.35
CA TYR A 1 20.58 6.78 1.16
C TYR A 1 19.94 5.40 1.00
N SER A 2 20.77 4.34 1.00
CA SER A 2 20.27 2.96 0.91
C SER A 2 21.21 2.01 1.66
N GLY A 3 20.76 0.82 1.97
CA GLY A 3 21.51 -0.21 2.66
C GLY A 3 20.69 -0.89 3.76
N TYR A 4 21.36 -1.37 4.79
CA TYR A 4 20.73 -2.16 5.84
C TYR A 4 20.72 -1.44 7.19
N ILE A 5 19.65 -1.71 7.93
CA ILE A 5 19.59 -1.52 9.37
C ILE A 5 19.40 -2.90 10.01
N ASP A 6 20.33 -3.26 10.89
CA ASP A 6 20.31 -4.53 11.61
C ASP A 6 19.35 -4.39 12.80
N ILE A 7 18.16 -4.97 12.70
CA ILE A 7 17.15 -4.94 13.78
C ILE A 7 17.46 -5.97 14.87
N SER A 8 18.27 -6.95 14.54
CA SER A 8 18.89 -7.92 15.47
C SER A 8 20.27 -8.32 14.92
N PRO A 9 21.09 -9.09 15.68
CA PRO A 9 22.39 -9.59 15.17
C PRO A 9 22.27 -10.45 13.90
N SER A 10 21.10 -11.01 13.61
CA SER A 10 20.85 -11.93 12.50
C SER A 10 19.77 -11.45 11.51
N SER A 11 19.14 -10.29 11.74
CA SER A 11 18.06 -9.79 10.88
C SER A 11 18.38 -8.39 10.35
N HIS A 12 18.38 -8.29 9.04
CA HIS A 12 18.89 -7.15 8.28
C HIS A 12 17.78 -6.62 7.36
N MET A 13 17.23 -5.43 7.68
CA MET A 13 16.19 -4.79 6.87
C MET A 13 16.82 -3.83 5.87
N PHE A 14 16.56 -4.06 4.60
CA PHE A 14 16.98 -3.18 3.52
C PHE A 14 15.98 -2.04 3.35
N PHE A 15 16.50 -0.84 3.18
CA PHE A 15 15.72 0.35 2.89
C PHE A 15 16.35 1.19 1.80
N TRP A 16 15.51 1.97 1.12
CA TRP A 16 15.95 3.05 0.26
C TRP A 16 15.24 4.33 0.67
N PHE A 17 16.01 5.33 1.05
CA PHE A 17 15.54 6.61 1.53
C PHE A 17 15.90 7.73 0.57
N PHE A 18 14.92 8.53 0.22
CA PHE A 18 15.05 9.72 -0.62
C PHE A 18 14.61 10.94 0.16
N GLU A 19 15.49 11.94 0.21
CA GLU A 19 15.14 13.25 0.73
C GLU A 19 14.14 13.93 -0.20
N ALA A 20 13.28 14.78 0.37
CA ALA A 20 12.37 15.60 -0.42
C ALA A 20 13.16 16.49 -1.39
N ARG A 21 12.65 16.65 -2.60
CA ARG A 21 13.26 17.57 -3.59
C ARG A 21 13.18 19.02 -3.12
N ASN A 22 12.17 19.34 -2.31
CA ASN A 22 11.95 20.67 -1.78
C ASN A 22 12.01 20.66 -0.26
N ASN A 23 12.87 21.50 0.32
CA ASN A 23 13.01 21.74 1.77
C ASN A 23 13.11 20.46 2.62
N PRO A 24 14.06 19.54 2.35
CA PRO A 24 14.15 18.24 3.03
C PRO A 24 14.25 18.34 4.55
N GLU A 25 14.81 19.44 5.09
CA GLU A 25 14.96 19.64 6.53
C GLU A 25 13.61 19.85 7.25
N THR A 26 12.58 20.29 6.54
CA THR A 26 11.25 20.61 7.09
C THR A 26 10.11 19.82 6.46
N ALA A 27 10.36 19.20 5.31
CA ALA A 27 9.40 18.31 4.68
C ALA A 27 9.10 17.11 5.59
N PRO A 28 7.84 16.65 5.66
CA PRO A 28 7.49 15.50 6.48
C PRO A 28 8.23 14.24 6.02
N LEU A 29 8.24 13.22 6.87
CA LEU A 29 8.81 11.91 6.58
C LEU A 29 7.67 10.91 6.31
N THR A 30 7.75 10.18 5.22
CA THR A 30 6.79 9.13 4.86
C THR A 30 7.49 7.78 4.75
N LEU A 31 6.90 6.75 5.35
CA LEU A 31 7.25 5.35 5.13
C LEU A 31 6.25 4.76 4.14
N TRP A 32 6.76 4.12 3.08
CA TRP A 32 5.96 3.37 2.11
C TRP A 32 6.13 1.87 2.29
N LEU A 33 5.00 1.14 2.29
CA LEU A 33 4.91 -0.31 2.47
C LEU A 33 4.06 -0.93 1.37
N THR A 34 4.65 -1.75 0.52
CA THR A 34 3.92 -2.53 -0.49
C THR A 34 3.32 -3.80 0.14
N GLY A 35 2.26 -4.31 -0.46
CA GLY A 35 1.50 -5.47 0.05
C GLY A 35 2.03 -6.83 -0.38
N GLY A 36 1.17 -7.59 -0.98
CA GLY A 36 1.38 -8.97 -1.40
C GLY A 36 0.45 -9.96 -0.67
N PRO A 37 0.72 -10.39 0.58
CA PRO A 37 1.84 -10.01 1.46
C PRO A 37 3.20 -10.49 0.97
N GLY A 38 4.25 -9.75 1.34
CA GLY A 38 5.62 -10.17 1.06
C GLY A 38 6.18 -9.69 -0.28
N CYS A 39 5.64 -8.61 -0.84
CA CYS A 39 6.23 -7.93 -2.00
C CYS A 39 7.08 -6.72 -1.57
N SER A 40 8.17 -6.50 -2.30
CA SER A 40 9.15 -5.45 -2.02
C SER A 40 8.56 -4.05 -2.23
N SER A 41 8.82 -3.14 -1.29
CA SER A 41 8.45 -1.74 -1.42
C SER A 41 9.21 -1.00 -2.53
N LEU A 42 10.22 -1.62 -3.14
CA LEU A 42 10.85 -1.09 -4.35
C LEU A 42 9.91 -1.12 -5.57
N ASN A 43 8.80 -1.88 -5.51
CA ASN A 43 7.71 -1.75 -6.48
C ASN A 43 7.14 -0.33 -6.46
N GLY A 44 6.70 0.14 -5.29
CA GLY A 44 6.24 1.52 -5.11
C GLY A 44 7.29 2.57 -5.53
N LEU A 45 8.58 2.30 -5.29
CA LEU A 45 9.66 3.18 -5.69
C LEU A 45 9.75 3.34 -7.22
N PHE A 46 9.75 2.24 -7.99
CA PHE A 46 10.08 2.27 -9.42
C PHE A 46 8.87 2.29 -10.33
N VAL A 47 7.73 1.79 -9.87
CA VAL A 47 6.52 1.66 -10.69
C VAL A 47 5.54 2.79 -10.40
N GLU A 48 5.45 3.25 -9.14
CA GLU A 48 4.38 4.12 -8.71
C GLU A 48 4.82 5.56 -8.44
N LEU A 49 5.41 5.80 -7.28
CA LEU A 49 5.46 7.13 -6.67
C LEU A 49 6.87 7.63 -6.33
N GLY A 50 7.89 6.81 -6.57
CA GLY A 50 9.27 7.19 -6.27
C GLY A 50 9.86 8.19 -7.27
N PRO A 51 11.11 8.65 -7.01
CA PRO A 51 11.73 9.75 -7.75
C PRO A 51 12.09 9.44 -9.19
N CYS A 52 12.15 8.16 -9.57
CA CYS A 52 12.48 7.74 -10.92
C CYS A 52 11.73 6.46 -11.30
N LYS A 53 11.49 6.31 -12.59
CA LYS A 53 10.94 5.09 -13.20
C LYS A 53 12.01 4.46 -14.10
N THR A 54 11.95 3.14 -14.27
CA THR A 54 12.82 2.47 -15.23
C THR A 54 12.29 2.62 -16.66
N GLN A 55 13.17 2.55 -17.62
CA GLN A 55 12.86 2.59 -19.03
C GLN A 55 13.76 1.64 -19.83
N ASN A 56 13.38 1.38 -21.09
CA ASN A 56 14.16 0.53 -22.01
C ASN A 56 14.49 -0.83 -21.39
N ASN A 57 13.48 -1.51 -20.87
CA ASN A 57 13.61 -2.84 -20.23
C ASN A 57 14.64 -2.84 -19.08
N GLY A 58 14.58 -1.82 -18.21
CA GLY A 58 15.47 -1.69 -17.05
C GLY A 58 16.91 -1.31 -17.36
N THR A 59 17.23 -0.84 -18.59
CA THR A 59 18.60 -0.43 -18.91
C THR A 59 18.99 0.92 -18.31
N SER A 60 18.00 1.80 -18.11
CA SER A 60 18.19 3.16 -17.55
C SER A 60 16.97 3.61 -16.75
N THR A 61 17.11 4.76 -16.11
CA THR A 61 16.03 5.41 -15.38
C THR A 61 15.68 6.76 -15.98
N VAL A 62 14.45 7.22 -15.72
CA VAL A 62 13.96 8.55 -16.08
C VAL A 62 13.35 9.18 -14.81
N THR A 63 13.50 10.50 -14.66
CA THR A 63 12.90 11.23 -13.55
C THR A 63 11.37 11.11 -13.57
N ASN A 64 10.79 10.73 -12.45
CA ASN A 64 9.34 10.83 -12.24
C ASN A 64 9.01 12.26 -11.81
N VAL A 65 8.24 12.99 -12.64
CA VAL A 65 7.87 14.38 -12.37
C VAL A 65 6.73 14.50 -11.35
N ASP A 66 5.95 13.44 -11.18
CA ASP A 66 4.85 13.37 -10.21
C ASP A 66 5.22 12.50 -8.98
N SER A 67 6.50 12.54 -8.60
CA SER A 67 6.98 11.79 -7.45
C SER A 67 6.53 12.41 -6.13
N TRP A 68 6.15 11.56 -5.19
CA TRP A 68 5.79 11.97 -3.84
C TRP A 68 6.98 12.58 -3.07
N ASN A 69 8.22 12.29 -3.50
CA ASN A 69 9.38 12.95 -2.90
C ASN A 69 9.55 14.42 -3.31
N ASP A 70 8.66 14.98 -4.11
CA ASP A 70 8.60 16.43 -4.29
C ASP A 70 8.24 17.17 -3.00
N VAL A 71 7.45 16.54 -2.14
CA VAL A 71 6.87 17.16 -0.95
C VAL A 71 7.15 16.41 0.37
N SER A 72 7.76 15.24 0.33
CA SER A 72 8.07 14.43 1.50
C SER A 72 9.42 13.72 1.38
N ASN A 73 10.12 13.59 2.49
CA ASN A 73 11.19 12.61 2.61
C ASN A 73 10.55 11.22 2.62
N ILE A 74 11.04 10.24 1.84
CA ILE A 74 10.38 8.94 1.71
C ILE A 74 11.34 7.78 1.97
N ILE A 75 10.93 6.88 2.83
CA ILE A 75 11.57 5.57 3.05
C ILE A 75 10.75 4.51 2.32
N PHE A 76 11.38 3.75 1.44
CA PHE A 76 10.89 2.49 0.90
C PHE A 76 11.57 1.37 1.67
N LEU A 77 10.80 0.55 2.38
CA LEU A 77 11.32 -0.49 3.27
C LEU A 77 10.96 -1.87 2.73
N ASP A 78 11.96 -2.71 2.48
CA ASP A 78 11.72 -4.12 2.17
C ASP A 78 11.33 -4.87 3.45
N GLU A 79 10.04 -5.19 3.55
CA GLU A 79 9.44 -5.88 4.69
C GLU A 79 8.40 -6.93 4.21
N PRO A 80 8.18 -7.98 4.98
CA PRO A 80 8.96 -8.42 6.14
C PRO A 80 10.35 -8.97 5.79
N ILE A 81 11.11 -9.40 6.81
CA ILE A 81 12.41 -10.09 6.61
C ILE A 81 12.23 -11.26 5.63
N GLY A 82 13.13 -11.35 4.63
CA GLY A 82 13.06 -12.33 3.54
C GLY A 82 12.34 -11.84 2.29
N VAL A 83 12.02 -10.54 2.23
CA VAL A 83 11.41 -9.85 1.07
C VAL A 83 12.41 -8.86 0.47
N GLY A 84 12.38 -8.68 -0.85
CA GLY A 84 13.29 -7.79 -1.55
C GLY A 84 14.75 -8.16 -1.29
N PHE A 85 15.50 -7.22 -0.74
CA PHE A 85 16.87 -7.43 -0.26
C PHE A 85 16.98 -7.71 1.23
N SER A 86 15.89 -7.62 2.01
CA SER A 86 15.89 -7.91 3.44
C SER A 86 16.09 -9.39 3.71
N TYR A 87 16.95 -9.75 4.67
CA TYR A 87 17.27 -11.16 4.95
C TYR A 87 17.56 -11.43 6.43
N SER A 88 17.60 -12.71 6.77
CA SER A 88 18.02 -13.22 8.07
C SER A 88 19.12 -14.27 7.92
N ASP A 89 20.15 -14.23 8.79
CA ASP A 89 21.23 -15.19 8.83
C ASP A 89 20.85 -16.49 9.57
N ASP A 90 19.83 -16.46 10.43
CA ASP A 90 19.38 -17.59 11.25
C ASP A 90 18.06 -18.23 10.79
N GLY A 91 17.50 -17.73 9.67
CA GLY A 91 16.24 -18.23 9.13
C GLY A 91 14.99 -17.67 9.80
N TYR A 92 15.11 -16.59 10.58
CA TYR A 92 13.96 -15.87 11.13
C TYR A 92 12.93 -15.54 10.06
N ASN A 93 11.66 -15.71 10.40
CA ASN A 93 10.54 -15.42 9.51
C ASN A 93 9.43 -14.74 10.28
N VAL A 94 8.83 -13.77 9.65
CA VAL A 94 7.61 -13.10 10.14
C VAL A 94 6.41 -13.99 9.82
N THR A 95 5.52 -14.15 10.79
CA THR A 95 4.30 -14.94 10.66
C THR A 95 3.03 -14.16 10.97
N SER A 96 3.12 -12.89 11.37
CA SER A 96 1.96 -12.01 11.57
C SER A 96 2.28 -10.56 11.27
N SER A 97 1.26 -9.78 10.92
CA SER A 97 1.38 -8.33 10.73
C SER A 97 1.80 -7.60 12.01
N GLU A 98 1.44 -8.12 13.18
CA GLU A 98 1.88 -7.59 14.48
C GLU A 98 3.37 -7.82 14.71
N GLN A 99 3.88 -8.99 14.33
CA GLN A 99 5.32 -9.27 14.38
C GLN A 99 6.10 -8.37 13.43
N ALA A 100 5.60 -8.19 12.19
CA ALA A 100 6.16 -7.24 11.23
C ALA A 100 6.19 -5.82 11.81
N ALA A 101 5.13 -5.39 12.49
CA ALA A 101 5.06 -4.08 13.14
C ALA A 101 6.17 -3.88 14.20
N GLY A 102 6.48 -4.90 15.00
CA GLY A 102 7.58 -4.88 15.96
C GLY A 102 8.95 -4.72 15.31
N ASP A 103 9.18 -5.41 14.19
CA ASP A 103 10.42 -5.31 13.42
C ASP A 103 10.58 -3.92 12.79
N MET A 104 9.52 -3.42 12.14
CA MET A 104 9.50 -2.08 11.54
C MET A 104 9.66 -0.97 12.59
N TYR A 105 9.06 -1.12 13.75
CA TYR A 105 9.24 -0.17 14.87
C TYR A 105 10.70 -0.14 15.32
N THR A 106 11.35 -1.30 15.43
CA THR A 106 12.77 -1.41 15.77
C THR A 106 13.63 -0.74 14.68
N PHE A 107 13.31 -1.00 13.40
CA PHE A 107 13.95 -0.33 12.28
C PHE A 107 13.84 1.21 12.40
N LEU A 108 12.63 1.75 12.64
CA LEU A 108 12.41 3.19 12.74
C LEU A 108 13.22 3.82 13.89
N HIS A 109 13.29 3.18 15.05
CA HIS A 109 14.10 3.67 16.16
C HIS A 109 15.59 3.72 15.81
N LEU A 110 16.10 2.71 15.12
CA LEU A 110 17.50 2.67 14.67
C LEU A 110 17.74 3.66 13.53
N PHE A 111 16.77 3.83 12.62
CA PHE A 111 16.81 4.84 11.58
C PHE A 111 16.91 6.25 12.18
N PHE A 112 16.05 6.60 13.13
CA PHE A 112 16.10 7.90 13.80
C PHE A 112 17.35 8.11 14.69
N LYS A 113 17.96 7.03 15.16
CA LYS A 113 19.27 7.12 15.83
C LYS A 113 20.38 7.45 14.84
N LYS A 114 20.33 6.91 13.62
CA LYS A 114 21.30 7.14 12.55
C LYS A 114 21.08 8.48 11.84
N PHE A 115 19.82 8.89 11.69
CA PHE A 115 19.38 10.10 11.01
C PHE A 115 18.53 10.97 11.94
N PRO A 116 19.11 11.55 13.01
CA PRO A 116 18.37 12.23 14.07
C PRO A 116 17.66 13.50 13.59
N GLN A 117 18.08 14.10 12.49
CA GLN A 117 17.47 15.30 11.89
C GLN A 117 16.02 15.06 11.43
N TYR A 118 15.65 13.83 11.09
CA TYR A 118 14.27 13.49 10.66
C TYR A 118 13.37 13.07 11.82
N SER A 119 13.91 12.89 13.03
CA SER A 119 13.17 12.27 14.14
C SER A 119 12.05 13.13 14.73
N ASN A 120 12.03 14.44 14.45
CA ASN A 120 11.04 15.39 14.93
C ASN A 120 10.06 15.84 13.84
N LEU A 121 10.25 15.39 12.61
CA LEU A 121 9.33 15.70 11.52
C LEU A 121 8.00 15.00 11.71
N ASN A 122 6.95 15.56 11.13
CA ASN A 122 5.68 14.84 11.02
C ASN A 122 5.91 13.55 10.25
N PHE A 123 5.48 12.44 10.84
CA PHE A 123 5.69 11.12 10.27
C PHE A 123 4.37 10.56 9.74
N HIS A 124 4.41 10.06 8.52
CA HIS A 124 3.27 9.46 7.85
C HIS A 124 3.62 8.03 7.43
N ILE A 125 2.66 7.12 7.50
CA ILE A 125 2.83 5.74 7.02
C ILE A 125 1.81 5.51 5.93
N PHE A 126 2.29 5.14 4.75
CA PHE A 126 1.45 4.80 3.60
C PHE A 126 1.75 3.38 3.11
N GLY A 127 0.74 2.74 2.58
CA GLY A 127 0.92 1.43 1.97
C GLY A 127 -0.25 1.03 1.10
N GLU A 128 -0.08 -0.06 0.38
CA GLU A 128 -1.01 -0.53 -0.64
C GLU A 128 -1.33 -2.01 -0.47
N SER A 129 -2.55 -2.40 -0.86
CA SER A 129 -2.96 -3.80 -0.86
C SER A 129 -2.91 -4.40 0.56
N TYR A 130 -2.26 -5.56 0.74
CA TYR A 130 -1.98 -6.11 2.06
C TYR A 130 -1.13 -5.17 2.92
N GLY A 131 -0.36 -4.26 2.32
CA GLY A 131 0.39 -3.21 3.01
C GLY A 131 -0.46 -2.35 3.94
N GLY A 132 -1.77 -2.24 3.70
CA GLY A 132 -2.69 -1.59 4.62
C GLY A 132 -2.73 -2.24 6.01
N ARG A 133 -2.59 -3.56 6.11
CA ARG A 133 -2.47 -4.27 7.40
C ARG A 133 -1.15 -3.96 8.09
N PHE A 134 -0.05 -3.90 7.34
CA PHE A 134 1.24 -3.49 7.88
C PHE A 134 1.21 -2.04 8.39
N VAL A 135 0.62 -1.12 7.60
CA VAL A 135 0.44 0.29 7.97
C VAL A 135 -0.34 0.41 9.28
N THR A 136 -1.50 -0.22 9.36
CA THR A 136 -2.38 -0.09 10.53
C THR A 136 -1.82 -0.78 11.77
N SER A 137 -1.18 -1.94 11.61
CA SER A 137 -0.51 -2.66 12.71
C SER A 137 0.70 -1.88 13.24
N LEU A 138 1.54 -1.31 12.34
CA LEU A 138 2.68 -0.48 12.75
C LEU A 138 2.22 0.81 13.43
N ALA A 139 1.22 1.49 12.87
CA ALA A 139 0.67 2.71 13.45
C ALA A 139 0.12 2.47 14.86
N LYS A 140 -0.66 1.40 15.04
CA LYS A 140 -1.15 0.96 16.35
C LYS A 140 0.01 0.69 17.33
N TYR A 141 1.02 -0.07 16.88
CA TYR A 141 2.19 -0.39 17.69
C TYR A 141 2.95 0.89 18.12
N ILE A 142 3.11 1.87 17.22
CA ILE A 142 3.74 3.16 17.52
C ILE A 142 2.97 3.91 18.61
N ILE A 143 1.64 4.01 18.51
CA ILE A 143 0.81 4.70 19.52
C ILE A 143 0.98 4.03 20.89
N GLU A 144 0.84 2.70 20.95
CA GLU A 144 1.02 1.93 22.19
C GLU A 144 2.43 2.13 22.80
N MET A 145 3.46 2.11 21.98
CA MET A 145 4.83 2.29 22.43
C MET A 145 5.14 3.72 22.84
N ASN A 146 4.50 4.73 22.21
CA ASN A 146 4.63 6.13 22.62
C ASN A 146 4.13 6.38 24.05
N GLU A 147 3.21 5.57 24.57
CA GLU A 147 2.71 5.63 25.94
C GLU A 147 3.68 5.03 26.98
N THR A 148 4.63 4.20 26.54
CA THR A 148 5.57 3.52 27.46
C THR A 148 6.73 4.39 27.95
N GLY A 149 6.79 5.67 27.53
CA GLY A 149 7.86 6.61 27.91
C GLY A 149 9.14 6.49 27.08
N LYS A 150 9.18 5.69 26.03
CA LYS A 150 10.26 5.67 25.03
C LYS A 150 10.26 6.98 24.22
N LYS A 151 11.33 7.23 23.45
CA LYS A 151 11.38 8.36 22.53
C LYS A 151 10.20 8.24 21.54
N LYS A 152 9.30 9.22 21.57
CA LYS A 152 8.11 9.22 20.74
C LYS A 152 8.46 9.31 19.26
N ILE A 153 7.74 8.55 18.42
CA ILE A 153 7.65 8.76 16.99
C ILE A 153 6.44 9.68 16.74
N ASN A 154 6.66 10.78 16.03
CA ASN A 154 5.63 11.79 15.77
C ASN A 154 4.69 11.36 14.64
N LEU A 155 3.92 10.30 14.86
CA LEU A 155 2.95 9.79 13.89
C LEU A 155 1.79 10.80 13.76
N GLU A 156 1.65 11.38 12.57
CA GLU A 156 0.63 12.37 12.22
C GLU A 156 -0.56 11.73 11.52
N SER A 157 -0.31 10.85 10.54
CA SER A 157 -1.38 10.21 9.79
C SER A 157 -0.96 8.91 9.14
N ILE A 158 -1.96 8.16 8.70
CA ILE A 158 -1.79 7.00 7.82
C ILE A 158 -2.55 7.18 6.51
N GLY A 159 -2.08 6.49 5.46
CA GLY A 159 -2.78 6.34 4.19
C GLY A 159 -2.75 4.89 3.72
N ILE A 160 -3.90 4.34 3.37
CA ILE A 160 -4.01 2.99 2.84
C ILE A 160 -4.68 3.01 1.47
N GLY A 161 -3.91 2.57 0.47
CA GLY A 161 -4.32 2.54 -0.94
C GLY A 161 -4.76 1.15 -1.36
N ASN A 162 -5.88 1.03 -2.04
CA ASN A 162 -6.35 -0.25 -2.60
C ASN A 162 -6.15 -1.43 -1.65
N SER A 163 -6.50 -1.23 -0.37
CA SER A 163 -6.08 -2.11 0.73
C SER A 163 -7.14 -3.12 1.14
N LEU A 164 -6.66 -4.27 1.62
CA LEU A 164 -7.46 -5.32 2.21
C LEU A 164 -7.33 -5.29 3.74
N ILE A 165 -8.35 -4.80 4.43
CA ILE A 165 -8.42 -4.69 5.89
C ILE A 165 -9.41 -5.71 6.46
N ASN A 166 -10.62 -5.75 5.91
CA ASN A 166 -11.65 -6.69 6.32
C ASN A 166 -12.16 -7.44 5.10
N SER A 167 -11.58 -8.58 4.83
CA SER A 167 -11.92 -9.41 3.68
C SER A 167 -13.39 -9.86 3.70
N LEU A 168 -13.96 -10.14 4.87
CA LEU A 168 -15.35 -10.57 5.01
C LEU A 168 -16.37 -9.51 4.54
N ILE A 169 -16.04 -8.23 4.71
CA ILE A 169 -16.86 -7.12 4.21
C ILE A 169 -16.50 -6.83 2.75
N GLN A 170 -15.19 -6.66 2.48
CA GLN A 170 -14.71 -6.16 1.19
C GLN A 170 -15.00 -7.14 0.03
N TRP A 171 -14.86 -8.44 0.24
CA TRP A 171 -15.13 -9.42 -0.81
C TRP A 171 -16.59 -9.57 -1.19
N LYS A 172 -17.53 -9.21 -0.31
CA LYS A 172 -18.97 -9.18 -0.66
C LYS A 172 -19.28 -8.22 -1.81
N SER A 173 -18.42 -7.21 -2.02
CA SER A 173 -18.59 -6.24 -3.10
C SER A 173 -18.08 -6.71 -4.47
N LEU A 174 -17.28 -7.79 -4.54
CA LEU A 174 -16.64 -8.26 -5.78
C LEU A 174 -17.63 -8.52 -6.91
N GLU A 175 -18.74 -9.17 -6.59
CA GLU A 175 -19.83 -9.45 -7.53
C GLU A 175 -20.53 -8.18 -8.01
N THR A 176 -20.91 -7.32 -7.07
CA THR A 176 -21.60 -6.05 -7.38
C THR A 176 -20.72 -5.10 -8.16
N PHE A 177 -19.42 -5.09 -7.89
CA PHE A 177 -18.45 -4.32 -8.66
C PHE A 177 -18.35 -4.83 -10.09
N ALA A 178 -18.20 -6.14 -10.28
CA ALA A 178 -18.12 -6.76 -11.61
C ALA A 178 -19.40 -6.50 -12.44
N ALA A 179 -20.58 -6.66 -11.86
CA ALA A 179 -21.86 -6.46 -12.53
C ALA A 179 -22.11 -5.01 -12.97
N ASN A 180 -21.54 -4.03 -12.26
CA ASN A 180 -21.76 -2.60 -12.53
C ASN A 180 -20.62 -1.92 -13.29
N ASN A 181 -19.53 -2.64 -13.60
CA ASN A 181 -18.41 -2.06 -14.32
C ASN A 181 -18.55 -2.25 -15.83
N SER A 182 -18.70 -1.14 -16.57
CA SER A 182 -18.89 -1.16 -18.04
C SER A 182 -17.69 -1.70 -18.84
N SER A 183 -16.51 -1.75 -18.23
CA SER A 183 -15.30 -2.33 -18.82
C SER A 183 -15.36 -3.86 -18.85
N ILE A 184 -16.15 -4.45 -17.98
CA ILE A 184 -16.41 -5.90 -17.93
C ILE A 184 -17.56 -6.19 -18.89
N LYS A 185 -17.25 -6.62 -20.10
CA LYS A 185 -18.24 -7.04 -21.08
C LYS A 185 -18.80 -8.41 -20.72
N CYS A 186 -19.70 -8.45 -19.76
CA CYS A 186 -20.44 -9.63 -19.41
C CYS A 186 -21.60 -9.82 -20.41
N ASN A 187 -21.65 -10.95 -21.10
CA ASN A 187 -22.89 -11.39 -21.74
C ASN A 187 -23.93 -11.62 -20.62
N GLN A 188 -24.87 -10.71 -20.49
CA GLN A 188 -25.76 -10.53 -19.31
C GLN A 188 -26.51 -11.77 -18.84
N ARG A 189 -26.56 -12.87 -19.61
CA ARG A 189 -27.28 -14.10 -19.24
C ARG A 189 -26.40 -15.20 -18.63
N GLU A 190 -25.16 -15.32 -19.02
CA GLU A 190 -24.26 -16.35 -18.48
C GLU A 190 -23.62 -15.89 -17.16
N VAL A 191 -23.34 -14.60 -17.04
CA VAL A 191 -22.68 -14.01 -15.86
C VAL A 191 -23.56 -14.02 -14.63
N VAL A 192 -24.88 -13.77 -14.76
CA VAL A 192 -25.79 -13.85 -13.60
C VAL A 192 -25.88 -15.29 -13.07
N ALA A 193 -25.83 -16.29 -13.95
CA ALA A 193 -25.81 -17.69 -13.54
C ALA A 193 -24.46 -18.07 -12.91
N ASP A 194 -23.35 -17.54 -13.43
CA ASP A 194 -22.01 -17.80 -12.90
C ASP A 194 -21.76 -17.02 -11.61
N CYS A 195 -22.29 -15.79 -11.47
CA CYS A 195 -22.27 -15.04 -10.22
C CYS A 195 -23.15 -15.68 -9.14
N GLN A 196 -24.31 -16.24 -9.51
CA GLN A 196 -25.16 -17.01 -8.58
C GLN A 196 -24.51 -18.34 -8.15
N ASN A 197 -23.81 -19.00 -9.07
CA ASN A 197 -23.00 -20.18 -8.76
C ASN A 197 -21.76 -19.80 -7.91
N ALA A 198 -21.14 -18.65 -8.15
CA ALA A 198 -20.04 -18.13 -7.35
C ALA A 198 -20.47 -17.83 -5.92
N GLN A 199 -21.67 -17.33 -5.69
CA GLN A 199 -22.20 -17.12 -4.33
C GLN A 199 -22.34 -18.46 -3.56
N THR A 200 -22.61 -19.56 -4.26
CA THR A 200 -22.64 -20.92 -3.68
C THR A 200 -21.22 -21.47 -3.41
N VAL A 201 -20.23 -20.96 -4.11
CA VAL A 201 -18.78 -21.32 -3.98
C VAL A 201 -18.05 -20.36 -3.01
N CYS A 202 -18.63 -19.18 -2.71
CA CYS A 202 -18.06 -18.19 -1.78
C CYS A 202 -17.94 -18.66 -0.32
N ASP A 203 -18.57 -19.76 0.03
CA ASP A 203 -18.33 -20.41 1.32
C ASP A 203 -16.93 -21.04 1.42
N GLY A 204 -16.05 -20.83 0.45
CA GLY A 204 -14.79 -21.52 0.46
C GLY A 204 -13.58 -21.05 -0.33
N THR A 205 -13.56 -20.08 -1.28
CA THR A 205 -12.24 -19.64 -1.83
C THR A 205 -12.29 -18.40 -2.77
N THR A 206 -11.47 -17.39 -2.49
CA THR A 206 -10.99 -16.32 -3.40
C THR A 206 -10.47 -16.84 -4.75
N THR A 207 -9.97 -18.07 -4.79
CA THR A 207 -9.50 -18.76 -6.00
C THR A 207 -10.55 -18.86 -7.10
N SER A 208 -11.82 -18.93 -6.78
CA SER A 208 -12.89 -19.06 -7.77
C SER A 208 -13.19 -17.75 -8.50
N TYR A 209 -13.08 -16.61 -7.83
CA TYR A 209 -13.26 -15.30 -8.46
C TYR A 209 -12.07 -14.91 -9.33
N ALA A 210 -10.85 -15.14 -8.84
CA ALA A 210 -9.65 -14.92 -9.65
C ALA A 210 -9.71 -15.78 -10.94
N ALA A 211 -10.15 -17.04 -10.86
CA ALA A 211 -10.32 -17.91 -12.01
C ALA A 211 -11.32 -17.35 -13.05
N TYR A 212 -12.36 -16.63 -12.61
CA TYR A 212 -13.30 -15.97 -13.53
C TYR A 212 -12.61 -14.88 -14.36
N PHE A 213 -11.83 -13.99 -13.72
CA PHE A 213 -11.08 -12.95 -14.43
C PHE A 213 -10.01 -13.54 -15.34
N PHE A 214 -9.31 -14.60 -14.89
CA PHE A 214 -8.38 -15.34 -15.74
C PHE A 214 -9.06 -15.91 -17.00
N ASN A 215 -10.26 -16.49 -16.85
CA ASN A 215 -11.03 -17.02 -17.98
C ASN A 215 -11.58 -15.91 -18.88
N ALA A 216 -11.88 -14.72 -18.34
CA ALA A 216 -12.30 -13.55 -19.11
C ALA A 216 -11.13 -12.83 -19.81
N GLY A 217 -9.88 -13.22 -19.54
CA GLY A 217 -8.69 -12.58 -20.09
C GLY A 217 -8.44 -11.16 -19.55
N LEU A 218 -8.94 -10.85 -18.35
CA LEU A 218 -8.83 -9.54 -17.72
C LEU A 218 -7.91 -9.59 -16.48
N SER A 219 -7.21 -8.47 -16.22
CA SER A 219 -6.42 -8.30 -15.00
C SER A 219 -7.34 -8.07 -13.78
N ILE A 220 -7.04 -8.76 -12.68
CA ILE A 220 -7.71 -8.54 -11.39
C ILE A 220 -7.28 -7.20 -10.75
N TYR A 221 -6.14 -6.66 -11.15
CA TYR A 221 -5.58 -5.41 -10.65
C TYR A 221 -6.09 -4.18 -11.41
N ASP A 222 -6.52 -4.38 -12.68
CA ASP A 222 -7.13 -3.32 -13.49
C ASP A 222 -8.02 -3.96 -14.55
N VAL A 223 -9.33 -3.90 -14.33
CA VAL A 223 -10.33 -4.53 -15.24
C VAL A 223 -10.36 -3.95 -16.65
N ARG A 224 -9.66 -2.87 -16.91
CA ARG A 224 -9.50 -2.24 -18.24
C ARG A 224 -8.34 -2.87 -19.04
N LYS A 225 -7.45 -3.58 -18.36
CA LYS A 225 -6.22 -4.15 -18.91
C LYS A 225 -6.37 -5.66 -19.14
N PRO A 226 -5.70 -6.22 -20.15
CA PRO A 226 -5.66 -7.65 -20.39
C PRO A 226 -4.89 -8.39 -19.28
N LEU A 227 -5.12 -9.70 -19.17
CA LEU A 227 -4.55 -10.57 -18.13
C LEU A 227 -3.01 -10.61 -18.15
N ASP A 228 -2.37 -10.48 -19.31
CA ASP A 228 -0.91 -10.51 -19.45
C ASP A 228 -0.21 -9.39 -18.65
N THR A 229 -0.93 -8.30 -18.32
CA THR A 229 -0.40 -7.25 -17.44
C THR A 229 -0.15 -7.71 -15.99
N VAL A 230 -0.69 -8.87 -15.59
CA VAL A 230 -0.36 -9.48 -14.30
C VAL A 230 1.13 -9.87 -14.23
N ASN A 231 1.70 -10.27 -15.37
CA ASN A 231 3.13 -10.58 -15.44
C ASN A 231 4.01 -9.35 -15.22
N ASP A 232 3.54 -8.16 -15.59
CA ASP A 232 4.28 -6.90 -15.40
C ASP A 232 4.38 -6.55 -13.91
N VAL A 233 3.36 -6.89 -13.12
CA VAL A 233 3.37 -6.72 -11.65
C VAL A 233 4.34 -7.71 -10.98
N LEU A 234 4.40 -8.95 -11.46
CA LEU A 234 5.22 -10.01 -10.86
C LEU A 234 6.67 -10.04 -11.36
N SER A 235 6.94 -9.42 -12.51
CA SER A 235 8.28 -9.38 -13.12
C SER A 235 8.54 -8.01 -13.76
N PRO A 236 8.50 -6.93 -13.00
CA PRO A 236 8.64 -5.60 -13.55
C PRO A 236 10.06 -5.31 -14.05
N ASP A 237 10.16 -4.47 -15.07
CA ASP A 237 11.41 -4.08 -15.73
C ASP A 237 12.49 -3.55 -14.77
N TYR A 238 12.09 -2.96 -13.65
CA TYR A 238 13.05 -2.40 -12.70
C TYR A 238 13.96 -3.47 -12.08
N VAL A 239 13.53 -4.73 -12.03
CA VAL A 239 14.37 -5.84 -11.55
C VAL A 239 15.65 -5.95 -12.36
N ASN A 240 15.56 -5.78 -13.70
CA ASN A 240 16.73 -5.76 -14.56
C ASN A 240 17.69 -4.61 -14.22
N TYR A 241 17.16 -3.49 -13.72
CA TYR A 241 17.98 -2.35 -13.32
C TYR A 241 18.67 -2.58 -11.98
N ILE A 242 17.90 -2.92 -10.94
CA ILE A 242 18.43 -2.99 -9.57
C ILE A 242 19.33 -4.20 -9.33
N THR A 243 19.28 -5.23 -10.19
CA THR A 243 20.12 -6.42 -10.09
C THR A 243 21.42 -6.32 -10.89
N LYS A 244 21.71 -5.18 -11.54
CA LYS A 244 23.01 -4.93 -12.16
C LYS A 244 24.10 -4.87 -11.09
N PRO A 245 25.30 -5.45 -11.34
CA PRO A 245 26.36 -5.50 -10.33
C PRO A 245 26.81 -4.12 -9.82
N ASP A 246 26.88 -3.13 -10.70
CA ASP A 246 27.22 -1.75 -10.35
C ASP A 246 26.13 -1.07 -9.51
N VAL A 247 24.85 -1.34 -9.81
CA VAL A 247 23.72 -0.83 -9.02
C VAL A 247 23.68 -1.49 -7.66
N LEU A 248 23.79 -2.82 -7.57
CA LEU A 248 23.85 -3.57 -6.30
C LEU A 248 24.96 -3.02 -5.39
N GLN A 249 26.16 -2.79 -5.95
CA GLN A 249 27.26 -2.20 -5.21
C GLN A 249 26.93 -0.78 -4.74
N ALA A 250 26.34 0.04 -5.61
CA ALA A 250 26.03 1.44 -5.32
C ALA A 250 24.96 1.58 -4.21
N ILE A 251 23.96 0.69 -4.19
CA ILE A 251 22.88 0.71 -3.18
C ILE A 251 23.27 -0.03 -1.89
N GLY A 252 24.44 -0.69 -1.85
CA GLY A 252 24.89 -1.47 -0.70
C GLY A 252 24.11 -2.75 -0.47
N ALA A 253 23.54 -3.34 -1.55
CA ALA A 253 22.84 -4.62 -1.45
C ALA A 253 23.82 -5.77 -1.16
N SER A 254 23.42 -6.68 -0.25
CA SER A 254 24.20 -7.87 0.09
C SER A 254 24.04 -8.98 -0.96
N ASP A 255 25.07 -9.77 -1.15
CA ASP A 255 25.03 -10.99 -1.96
C ASP A 255 24.36 -12.19 -1.25
N LYS A 256 24.06 -12.04 0.06
CA LYS A 256 23.39 -13.07 0.87
C LYS A 256 21.94 -13.32 0.46
N GLN A 257 21.25 -12.30 -0.08
CA GLN A 257 19.89 -12.37 -0.56
C GLN A 257 19.81 -11.96 -2.03
N LYS A 258 19.34 -12.86 -2.87
CA LYS A 258 18.91 -12.49 -4.23
C LYS A 258 17.63 -11.68 -4.12
N TYR A 259 17.54 -10.61 -4.89
CA TYR A 259 16.34 -9.79 -4.92
C TYR A 259 15.10 -10.62 -5.28
N LEU A 260 14.06 -10.48 -4.47
CA LEU A 260 12.75 -11.09 -4.70
C LEU A 260 11.71 -9.98 -4.79
N VAL A 261 11.06 -9.84 -5.94
CA VAL A 261 9.90 -8.92 -6.09
C VAL A 261 8.85 -9.25 -5.05
N CYS A 262 8.46 -10.53 -4.99
CA CYS A 262 7.58 -11.06 -3.96
C CYS A 262 8.14 -12.39 -3.43
N SER A 263 8.11 -12.57 -2.13
CA SER A 263 8.56 -13.78 -1.44
C SER A 263 7.38 -14.74 -1.24
N VAL A 264 7.39 -15.86 -1.96
CA VAL A 264 6.37 -16.91 -1.78
C VAL A 264 6.35 -17.41 -0.33
N LYS A 265 7.51 -17.45 0.34
CA LYS A 265 7.61 -17.86 1.74
C LYS A 265 6.89 -16.88 2.67
N ALA A 266 7.09 -15.56 2.48
CA ALA A 266 6.38 -14.54 3.25
C ALA A 266 4.87 -14.58 2.97
N LEU A 267 4.47 -14.74 1.70
CA LEU A 267 3.08 -14.93 1.31
C LEU A 267 2.44 -16.10 2.10
N MET A 268 3.07 -17.28 2.07
CA MET A 268 2.53 -18.45 2.74
C MET A 268 2.48 -18.30 4.27
N ASN A 269 3.45 -17.63 4.86
CA ASN A 269 3.50 -17.39 6.29
C ASN A 269 2.39 -16.45 6.78
N LEU A 270 1.96 -15.50 5.94
CA LEU A 270 0.96 -14.48 6.28
C LEU A 270 -0.44 -14.77 5.71
N ALA A 271 -0.55 -15.79 4.82
CA ALA A 271 -1.82 -16.08 4.14
C ALA A 271 -2.98 -16.42 5.11
N TYR A 272 -2.69 -16.96 6.28
CA TYR A 272 -3.73 -17.27 7.27
C TYR A 272 -4.40 -16.02 7.86
N GLU A 273 -3.75 -14.83 7.77
CA GLU A 273 -4.36 -13.58 8.20
C GLU A 273 -5.37 -13.05 7.18
N GLU A 274 -5.31 -13.49 5.92
CA GLU A 274 -6.15 -12.96 4.85
C GLU A 274 -7.66 -12.96 5.20
N PRO A 275 -8.25 -14.03 5.77
CA PRO A 275 -9.65 -14.02 6.19
C PRO A 275 -9.93 -13.26 7.50
N LEU A 276 -8.91 -12.75 8.20
CA LEU A 276 -9.09 -12.07 9.47
C LEU A 276 -9.55 -10.63 9.27
N ASP A 277 -10.28 -10.14 10.26
CA ASP A 277 -10.74 -8.75 10.35
C ASP A 277 -9.68 -7.89 11.06
N PHE A 278 -9.14 -6.92 10.34
CA PHE A 278 -8.20 -5.92 10.86
C PHE A 278 -8.86 -4.55 11.10
N SER A 279 -10.20 -4.43 10.99
CA SER A 279 -10.91 -3.16 11.24
C SER A 279 -10.60 -2.60 12.62
N TYR A 280 -10.40 -3.45 13.61
CA TYR A 280 -10.05 -3.06 14.99
C TYR A 280 -8.79 -2.19 15.07
N THR A 281 -7.84 -2.34 14.14
CA THR A 281 -6.64 -1.50 14.11
C THR A 281 -6.97 -0.08 13.66
N LEU A 282 -7.82 0.07 12.63
CA LEU A 282 -8.31 1.37 12.17
C LEU A 282 -9.16 2.06 13.23
N GLU A 283 -10.07 1.31 13.87
CA GLU A 283 -10.91 1.81 14.96
C GLU A 283 -10.06 2.34 16.12
N PHE A 284 -9.04 1.57 16.52
CA PHE A 284 -8.07 2.01 17.53
C PHE A 284 -7.38 3.31 17.12
N LEU A 285 -6.92 3.43 15.89
CA LEU A 285 -6.23 4.62 15.39
C LEU A 285 -7.14 5.84 15.37
N LEU A 286 -8.38 5.71 14.90
CA LEU A 286 -9.38 6.77 14.89
C LEU A 286 -9.72 7.21 16.31
N GLN A 287 -9.89 6.28 17.27
CA GLN A 287 -10.13 6.58 18.68
C GLN A 287 -8.94 7.28 19.35
N ASN A 288 -7.73 7.11 18.84
CA ASN A 288 -6.51 7.77 19.31
C ASN A 288 -6.13 9.02 18.50
N GLY A 289 -7.03 9.54 17.67
CA GLY A 289 -6.86 10.79 16.94
C GLY A 289 -5.89 10.73 15.76
N VAL A 290 -5.57 9.54 15.24
CA VAL A 290 -4.70 9.39 14.07
C VAL A 290 -5.48 9.64 12.79
N LYS A 291 -5.11 10.68 12.03
CA LYS A 291 -5.73 10.97 10.73
C LYS A 291 -5.56 9.79 9.77
N THR A 292 -6.66 9.37 9.16
CA THR A 292 -6.72 8.18 8.31
C THR A 292 -7.26 8.51 6.93
N LEU A 293 -6.45 8.22 5.90
CA LEU A 293 -6.82 8.29 4.49
C LEU A 293 -6.98 6.88 3.94
N ILE A 294 -8.14 6.61 3.33
CA ILE A 294 -8.42 5.39 2.59
C ILE A 294 -8.66 5.79 1.14
N TYR A 295 -7.86 5.26 0.20
CA TYR A 295 -8.04 5.61 -1.21
C TYR A 295 -8.01 4.36 -2.10
N HIS A 296 -8.79 4.39 -3.18
CA HIS A 296 -8.91 3.28 -4.12
C HIS A 296 -9.02 3.77 -5.56
N GLY A 297 -8.35 3.09 -6.47
CA GLY A 297 -8.64 3.19 -7.91
C GLY A 297 -9.99 2.58 -8.25
N ASP A 298 -10.72 3.22 -9.18
CA ASP A 298 -12.08 2.82 -9.55
C ASP A 298 -12.14 1.58 -10.46
N ALA A 299 -11.00 1.16 -11.01
CA ALA A 299 -10.88 0.00 -11.90
C ALA A 299 -10.19 -1.22 -11.26
N ASP A 300 -9.81 -1.14 -9.99
CA ASP A 300 -9.31 -2.29 -9.23
C ASP A 300 -10.46 -3.23 -8.86
N TRP A 301 -10.31 -4.52 -9.15
CA TRP A 301 -11.31 -5.50 -8.77
C TRP A 301 -10.97 -6.19 -7.45
N ILE A 302 -9.70 -6.59 -7.24
CA ILE A 302 -9.31 -7.42 -6.10
C ILE A 302 -9.48 -6.67 -4.76
N CYS A 303 -9.14 -5.37 -4.74
CA CYS A 303 -9.37 -4.48 -3.60
C CYS A 303 -10.23 -3.29 -4.04
N ASN A 304 -11.43 -3.59 -4.58
CA ASN A 304 -12.25 -2.58 -5.19
C ASN A 304 -12.77 -1.53 -4.20
N TRP A 305 -12.98 -0.31 -4.72
CA TRP A 305 -13.39 0.84 -3.93
C TRP A 305 -14.73 0.67 -3.20
N LYS A 306 -15.66 -0.14 -3.74
CA LYS A 306 -16.96 -0.39 -3.08
C LYS A 306 -16.78 -1.16 -1.78
N GLY A 307 -15.95 -2.22 -1.83
CA GLY A 307 -15.59 -2.98 -0.64
C GLY A 307 -14.81 -2.15 0.37
N GLY A 308 -13.90 -1.29 -0.12
CA GLY A 308 -13.18 -0.33 0.72
C GLY A 308 -14.12 0.67 1.40
N LEU A 309 -15.11 1.19 0.67
CA LEU A 309 -16.12 2.09 1.24
C LEU A 309 -17.04 1.36 2.24
N ASP A 310 -17.49 0.15 1.91
CA ASP A 310 -18.31 -0.65 2.81
C ASP A 310 -17.57 -0.95 4.11
N MET A 311 -16.29 -1.27 4.04
CA MET A 311 -15.43 -1.46 5.23
C MET A 311 -15.35 -0.16 6.04
N ALA A 312 -15.07 0.99 5.41
CA ALA A 312 -14.97 2.29 6.08
C ALA A 312 -16.30 2.72 6.76
N LEU A 313 -17.44 2.43 6.14
CA LEU A 313 -18.77 2.69 6.71
C LEU A 313 -19.09 1.80 7.92
N ASN A 314 -18.46 0.64 8.04
CA ASN A 314 -18.68 -0.29 9.14
C ASN A 314 -17.76 -0.06 10.35
N LEU A 315 -16.70 0.76 10.24
CA LEU A 315 -15.80 1.07 11.35
C LEU A 315 -16.58 1.63 12.55
N ASP A 316 -16.22 1.16 13.76
CA ASP A 316 -16.81 1.62 15.01
C ASP A 316 -15.96 2.70 15.66
N TRP A 317 -16.41 3.96 15.51
CA TRP A 317 -15.70 5.14 16.00
C TRP A 317 -16.67 6.31 16.23
N GLU A 318 -16.21 7.38 16.90
CA GLU A 318 -17.05 8.48 17.37
C GLU A 318 -17.87 9.16 16.27
N TYR A 319 -17.29 9.41 15.10
CA TYR A 319 -17.93 10.13 13.98
C TYR A 319 -18.48 9.19 12.89
N LYS A 320 -18.78 7.94 13.21
CA LYS A 320 -19.35 6.95 12.28
C LYS A 320 -20.62 7.45 11.62
N SER A 321 -21.51 8.08 12.39
CA SER A 321 -22.81 8.58 11.92
C SER A 321 -22.63 9.71 10.91
N GLU A 322 -21.73 10.66 11.22
CA GLU A 322 -21.37 11.78 10.36
C GLU A 322 -20.71 11.29 9.08
N PHE A 323 -19.78 10.37 9.18
CA PHE A 323 -19.13 9.76 8.03
C PHE A 323 -20.16 9.04 7.16
N SER A 324 -21.05 8.24 7.73
CA SER A 324 -22.08 7.51 6.98
C SER A 324 -23.02 8.45 6.22
N SER A 325 -23.44 9.56 6.85
CA SER A 325 -24.37 10.54 6.24
C SER A 325 -23.71 11.53 5.29
N ALA A 326 -22.40 11.71 5.34
CA ALA A 326 -21.66 12.61 4.44
C ALA A 326 -21.82 12.15 2.98
N PRO A 327 -22.07 13.06 2.02
CA PRO A 327 -22.14 12.67 0.61
C PRO A 327 -20.74 12.40 0.03
N MET A 328 -20.67 11.54 -0.99
CA MET A 328 -19.54 11.52 -1.91
C MET A 328 -19.55 12.81 -2.74
N LYS A 329 -18.44 13.53 -2.79
CA LYS A 329 -18.29 14.80 -3.54
C LYS A 329 -17.20 14.66 -4.58
N GLU A 330 -17.43 15.23 -5.76
CA GLU A 330 -16.40 15.29 -6.81
C GLU A 330 -15.15 16.03 -6.33
N TRP A 331 -14.01 15.48 -6.69
CA TRP A 331 -12.69 16.05 -6.47
C TRP A 331 -12.04 16.38 -7.81
N TYR A 332 -11.41 17.55 -7.88
CA TYR A 332 -10.84 18.07 -9.12
C TYR A 332 -9.35 18.35 -8.96
N VAL A 333 -8.58 17.96 -9.99
CA VAL A 333 -7.17 18.30 -10.15
C VAL A 333 -7.00 19.07 -11.46
N ASP A 334 -6.52 20.30 -11.39
CA ASP A 334 -6.36 21.21 -12.54
C ASP A 334 -7.63 21.32 -13.41
N GLY A 335 -8.79 21.37 -12.76
CA GLY A 335 -10.09 21.52 -13.44
C GLY A 335 -10.65 20.22 -14.04
N THR A 336 -9.94 19.10 -13.93
CA THR A 336 -10.39 17.79 -14.38
C THR A 336 -10.92 16.98 -13.18
N SER A 337 -12.07 16.33 -13.32
CA SER A 337 -12.59 15.43 -12.30
C SER A 337 -11.61 14.26 -12.11
N ALA A 338 -11.08 14.13 -10.90
CA ALA A 338 -10.08 13.14 -10.54
C ALA A 338 -10.64 11.96 -9.74
N GLY A 339 -11.85 12.12 -9.18
CA GLY A 339 -12.49 11.12 -8.36
C GLY A 339 -13.52 11.69 -7.41
N GLN A 340 -13.84 10.95 -6.37
CA GLN A 340 -14.81 11.38 -5.35
C GLN A 340 -14.21 11.24 -3.95
N ILE A 341 -14.68 12.09 -3.04
CA ILE A 341 -14.24 12.16 -1.65
C ILE A 341 -15.45 12.09 -0.72
N LYS A 342 -15.29 11.35 0.36
CA LYS A 342 -16.19 11.32 1.52
C LYS A 342 -15.35 11.50 2.78
N CYS A 343 -15.70 12.44 3.63
CA CYS A 343 -14.94 12.70 4.86
C CYS A 343 -15.84 13.07 6.02
N ALA A 344 -15.40 12.73 7.21
CA ALA A 344 -15.85 13.27 8.47
C ALA A 344 -14.67 13.28 9.43
N ASP A 345 -14.49 14.41 10.15
CA ASP A 345 -13.41 14.62 11.09
C ASP A 345 -12.04 14.17 10.52
N ILE A 346 -11.42 13.15 11.11
CA ILE A 346 -10.09 12.64 10.74
C ILE A 346 -10.09 11.48 9.75
N LEU A 347 -11.25 10.98 9.33
CA LEU A 347 -11.37 9.91 8.32
C LEU A 347 -11.75 10.49 6.96
N THR A 348 -10.94 10.20 5.95
CA THR A 348 -11.21 10.54 4.55
C THR A 348 -11.14 9.30 3.68
N PHE A 349 -12.17 9.09 2.86
CA PHE A 349 -12.23 8.08 1.81
C PHE A 349 -12.21 8.74 0.44
N VAL A 350 -11.35 8.23 -0.47
CA VAL A 350 -11.16 8.78 -1.82
C VAL A 350 -11.28 7.67 -2.85
N THR A 351 -12.02 7.90 -3.93
CA THR A 351 -11.88 7.14 -5.17
C THR A 351 -11.02 7.92 -6.15
N ILE A 352 -10.18 7.23 -6.91
CA ILE A 352 -9.37 7.83 -7.97
C ILE A 352 -9.87 7.26 -9.30
N TYR A 353 -10.38 8.13 -10.17
CA TYR A 353 -10.92 7.73 -11.46
C TYR A 353 -9.80 7.28 -12.41
N ASN A 354 -10.13 6.29 -13.23
CA ASN A 354 -9.21 5.72 -14.21
C ASN A 354 -7.90 5.19 -13.58
N ALA A 355 -8.00 4.60 -12.40
CA ALA A 355 -6.90 3.94 -11.73
C ALA A 355 -7.26 2.50 -11.36
N GLY A 356 -6.32 1.58 -11.50
CA GLY A 356 -6.38 0.22 -10.98
C GLY A 356 -5.81 0.12 -9.57
N HIS A 357 -5.21 -1.02 -9.27
CA HIS A 357 -4.64 -1.37 -7.97
C HIS A 357 -3.49 -0.46 -7.55
N GLU A 358 -2.54 -0.23 -8.46
CA GLU A 358 -1.42 0.70 -8.29
C GLU A 358 -1.85 2.11 -8.71
N SER A 359 -2.72 2.74 -7.92
CA SER A 359 -3.33 4.03 -8.25
C SER A 359 -2.32 5.15 -8.55
N PRO A 360 -1.17 5.27 -7.85
CA PRO A 360 -0.16 6.27 -8.18
C PRO A 360 0.54 6.02 -9.53
N SER A 361 0.59 4.78 -10.00
CA SER A 361 1.13 4.44 -11.31
C SER A 361 0.21 4.90 -12.44
N ASP A 362 -1.11 4.62 -12.29
CA ASP A 362 -2.11 4.92 -13.31
C ASP A 362 -2.49 6.40 -13.37
N GLN A 363 -2.58 7.07 -12.21
CA GLN A 363 -2.98 8.47 -12.06
C GLN A 363 -1.98 9.27 -11.21
N PRO A 364 -0.72 9.40 -11.64
CA PRO A 364 0.35 9.94 -10.81
C PRO A 364 0.08 11.37 -10.34
N LYS A 365 -0.46 12.22 -11.21
CA LYS A 365 -0.76 13.61 -10.88
C LYS A 365 -1.87 13.75 -9.85
N SER A 366 -2.94 12.96 -9.99
CA SER A 366 -4.04 12.94 -9.03
C SER A 366 -3.59 12.38 -7.69
N ALA A 367 -2.82 11.31 -7.69
CA ALA A 367 -2.26 10.71 -6.49
C ALA A 367 -1.30 11.66 -5.76
N LEU A 368 -0.42 12.37 -6.49
CA LEU A 368 0.46 13.38 -5.90
C LEU A 368 -0.34 14.56 -5.30
N ASN A 369 -1.39 15.03 -5.99
CA ASN A 369 -2.25 16.09 -5.45
C ASN A 369 -2.94 15.68 -4.15
N MET A 370 -3.54 14.48 -4.13
CA MET A 370 -4.16 13.89 -2.94
C MET A 370 -3.14 13.80 -1.79
N PHE A 371 -1.98 13.20 -2.05
CA PHE A 371 -0.92 13.03 -1.07
C PHE A 371 -0.44 14.38 -0.52
N THR A 372 -0.14 15.35 -1.40
CA THR A 372 0.34 16.68 -1.01
C THR A 372 -0.63 17.40 -0.09
N LYS A 373 -1.91 17.42 -0.44
CA LYS A 373 -2.96 18.02 0.39
C LYS A 373 -3.09 17.31 1.74
N TRP A 374 -3.04 15.99 1.72
CA TRP A 374 -3.17 15.19 2.93
C TRP A 374 -2.06 15.45 3.95
N ILE A 375 -0.80 15.35 3.55
CA ILE A 375 0.33 15.55 4.46
C ILE A 375 0.53 17.03 4.87
N SER A 376 -0.06 17.96 4.12
CA SER A 376 -0.05 19.40 4.43
C SER A 376 -1.28 19.84 5.25
N ASN A 377 -2.11 18.92 5.71
CA ASN A 377 -3.35 19.20 6.44
C ASN A 377 -4.34 20.09 5.66
N GLN A 378 -4.36 19.98 4.34
CA GLN A 378 -5.30 20.67 3.45
C GLN A 378 -6.46 19.72 3.09
N ASN A 379 -7.60 20.30 2.76
CA ASN A 379 -8.72 19.53 2.21
C ASN A 379 -8.37 19.04 0.79
N ILE A 380 -8.56 17.76 0.53
CA ILE A 380 -8.38 17.16 -0.79
C ILE A 380 -9.43 17.68 -1.77
#